data_68debd2edd57b45e51695754539adf0f
#
_entry.id   68debd2edd57b45e51695754539adf0f
#
_cell.length_a   1.000
_cell.length_b   1.000
_cell.length_c   1.000
_cell.angle_alpha   90.00
_cell.angle_beta   90.00
_cell.angle_gamma   90.00
#
_symmetry.space_group_name_H-M   'P 1'
#
loop_
_entity.id
_entity.type
_entity.pdbx_description
1 polymer ?
#
loop_
_entity_poly.entity_id
_entity_poly.type
_entity_poly.pdbx_seq_one_letter_code
_entity_poly.pdbx_strand_id
1 'polypeptide(L)'
;MIRKSFSFRPPAAITLVLLLSACASTPDSGPLPSPRPMKERPAGETSKPVGSDPTQMYAEKIDAGFKIPGVNVEKMNPEYVRQVVNYTTEEKPGTIIVDQKERFLYLVRPGGKAIRYAVGVGPVARAFDGGEAVIARKAAWPRWIPTPDMVKRNPVHYGPNKDGVDGGPWNPMGARALYMHKDGKDTYYRVHGTNDPGSIGKAVSAGCIRLLNQDIMDLYERVSPDAKIVVQG
;
A
#
# COMPACT_ATOMS: atom_id res chain seq x y z
N MET A 1 -23.54 -87.12 -19.08
CA MET A 1 -23.09 -85.74 -19.16
C MET A 1 -22.73 -85.31 -17.76
N ILE A 2 -21.46 -85.30 -17.47
CA ILE A 2 -20.89 -85.06 -16.11
C ILE A 2 -20.28 -83.68 -16.10
N ARG A 3 -20.84 -82.74 -15.36
CA ARG A 3 -20.22 -81.42 -15.12
C ARG A 3 -19.26 -81.53 -13.97
N LYS A 4 -17.96 -81.35 -14.26
CA LYS A 4 -16.91 -81.18 -13.23
C LYS A 4 -16.91 -79.71 -12.79
N SER A 5 -17.19 -79.54 -11.53
CA SER A 5 -17.05 -78.27 -10.84
C SER A 5 -15.58 -78.08 -10.39
N PHE A 6 -14.91 -77.05 -10.93
CA PHE A 6 -13.58 -76.65 -10.49
C PHE A 6 -13.72 -75.55 -9.44
N SER A 7 -13.32 -75.89 -8.19
CA SER A 7 -13.28 -74.94 -7.10
C SER A 7 -11.90 -74.23 -7.13
N PHE A 8 -11.90 -72.92 -7.39
CA PHE A 8 -10.71 -72.09 -7.31
C PHE A 8 -10.64 -71.44 -5.93
N ARG A 9 -9.63 -71.78 -5.14
CA ARG A 9 -9.32 -71.08 -3.87
C ARG A 9 -8.36 -69.93 -4.20
N PRO A 10 -8.63 -68.69 -3.81
CA PRO A 10 -7.66 -67.61 -3.93
C PRO A 10 -6.63 -67.66 -2.81
N PRO A 11 -5.38 -67.22 -3.06
CA PRO A 11 -4.34 -67.15 -2.04
C PRO A 11 -4.57 -66.00 -1.10
N ALA A 12 -4.24 -66.21 0.16
CA ALA A 12 -4.31 -65.21 1.22
C ALA A 12 -3.38 -63.99 0.89
N ALA A 13 -4.00 -62.83 0.72
CA ALA A 13 -3.24 -61.59 0.61
C ALA A 13 -2.85 -61.11 2.01
N ILE A 14 -1.57 -61.10 2.31
CA ILE A 14 -1.00 -60.48 3.51
C ILE A 14 -1.04 -58.98 3.31
N THR A 15 -1.98 -58.29 3.95
CA THR A 15 -2.10 -56.85 3.97
C THR A 15 -1.08 -56.28 4.95
N LEU A 16 0.05 -55.79 4.40
CA LEU A 16 1.01 -54.99 5.17
C LEU A 16 0.44 -53.60 5.40
N VAL A 17 -0.03 -53.37 6.61
CA VAL A 17 -0.48 -52.02 7.06
C VAL A 17 0.75 -51.19 7.32
N LEU A 18 1.11 -50.34 6.37
CA LEU A 18 2.09 -49.23 6.53
C LEU A 18 1.38 -48.11 7.29
N LEU A 19 1.63 -48.01 8.58
CA LEU A 19 1.28 -46.84 9.38
C LEU A 19 2.14 -45.63 8.92
N LEU A 20 1.62 -44.84 7.99
CA LEU A 20 2.14 -43.53 7.67
C LEU A 20 1.71 -42.57 8.80
N SER A 21 2.58 -42.34 9.76
CA SER A 21 2.48 -41.21 10.70
C SER A 21 2.64 -39.92 9.90
N ALA A 22 1.54 -39.35 9.43
CA ALA A 22 1.51 -37.99 8.93
C ALA A 22 1.63 -37.06 10.13
N CYS A 23 2.82 -36.55 10.39
CA CYS A 23 3.00 -35.35 11.21
C CYS A 23 2.31 -34.19 10.49
N ALA A 24 1.07 -33.93 10.85
CA ALA A 24 0.39 -32.69 10.50
C ALA A 24 1.06 -31.57 11.30
N SER A 25 2.02 -30.89 10.68
CA SER A 25 2.53 -29.62 11.18
C SER A 25 1.40 -28.60 11.07
N THR A 26 0.70 -28.34 12.15
CA THR A 26 -0.17 -27.17 12.25
C THR A 26 0.71 -25.92 12.04
N PRO A 27 0.31 -24.98 11.14
CA PRO A 27 1.02 -23.72 11.08
C PRO A 27 0.89 -23.03 12.43
N ASP A 28 2.03 -22.86 13.08
CA ASP A 28 2.15 -22.12 14.33
C ASP A 28 1.66 -20.69 14.08
N SER A 29 0.45 -20.40 14.55
CA SER A 29 -0.09 -19.05 14.62
C SER A 29 0.51 -18.37 15.86
N GLY A 30 1.84 -18.23 15.87
CA GLY A 30 2.52 -17.41 16.85
C GLY A 30 1.92 -16.00 16.88
N PRO A 31 1.88 -15.35 18.03
CA PRO A 31 1.39 -13.98 18.14
C PRO A 31 2.15 -13.09 17.17
N LEU A 32 1.41 -12.24 16.44
CA LEU A 32 2.00 -11.23 15.56
C LEU A 32 3.12 -10.52 16.33
N PRO A 33 4.32 -10.38 15.73
CA PRO A 33 5.43 -9.72 16.40
C PRO A 33 4.96 -8.33 16.85
N SER A 34 5.10 -8.06 18.13
CA SER A 34 4.85 -6.74 18.69
C SER A 34 5.61 -5.71 17.86
N PRO A 35 5.02 -4.52 17.59
CA PRO A 35 5.73 -3.47 16.89
C PRO A 35 7.07 -3.26 17.59
N ARG A 36 8.14 -3.38 16.81
CA ARG A 36 9.50 -3.16 17.32
C ARG A 36 9.53 -1.78 17.96
N PRO A 37 10.05 -1.60 19.20
CA PRO A 37 10.16 -0.28 19.78
C PRO A 37 10.91 0.60 18.79
N MET A 38 10.27 1.71 18.40
CA MET A 38 10.93 2.71 17.55
C MET A 38 12.25 3.10 18.21
N LYS A 39 13.33 3.08 17.43
CA LYS A 39 14.62 3.62 17.88
C LYS A 39 14.33 4.96 18.53
N GLU A 40 14.60 5.09 19.82
CA GLU A 40 14.40 6.34 20.54
C GLU A 40 15.01 7.48 19.73
N ARG A 41 14.15 8.39 19.30
CA ARG A 41 14.58 9.63 18.67
C ARG A 41 15.30 10.45 19.73
N PRO A 42 16.48 11.02 19.45
CA PRO A 42 17.18 11.87 20.42
C PRO A 42 16.18 12.90 20.96
N ALA A 43 16.02 12.91 22.28
CA ALA A 43 15.16 13.89 22.94
C ALA A 43 15.70 15.30 22.63
N GLY A 44 14.96 16.07 21.83
CA GLY A 44 15.33 17.48 21.55
C GLY A 44 15.02 17.97 20.14
N GLU A 45 14.77 17.10 19.16
CA GLU A 45 14.50 17.57 17.79
C GLU A 45 13.01 17.49 17.46
N THR A 46 12.32 18.59 17.69
CA THR A 46 10.90 18.72 17.29
C THR A 46 10.81 18.80 15.78
N SER A 47 10.27 17.77 15.15
CA SER A 47 9.92 17.82 13.73
C SER A 47 8.85 18.90 13.52
N LYS A 48 9.16 19.92 12.70
CA LYS A 48 8.23 21.02 12.43
C LYS A 48 7.20 20.63 11.37
N PRO A 49 5.91 20.95 11.56
CA PRO A 49 4.90 20.78 10.52
C PRO A 49 5.31 21.51 9.24
N VAL A 50 4.98 20.93 8.09
CA VAL A 50 5.12 21.60 6.80
C VAL A 50 3.86 22.41 6.57
N GLY A 51 3.97 23.71 6.68
CA GLY A 51 2.87 24.65 6.77
C GLY A 51 2.82 25.29 8.16
N SER A 52 1.90 26.24 8.35
CA SER A 52 1.84 27.05 9.58
C SER A 52 1.12 26.35 10.73
N ASP A 53 0.10 25.54 10.44
CA ASP A 53 -0.80 24.94 11.42
C ASP A 53 -1.36 23.63 10.90
N PRO A 54 -1.22 22.51 11.63
CA PRO A 54 -1.80 21.23 11.25
C PRO A 54 -3.32 21.29 11.01
N THR A 55 -4.05 22.07 11.79
CA THR A 55 -5.50 22.23 11.63
C THR A 55 -5.84 22.82 10.27
N GLN A 56 -5.08 23.83 9.83
CA GLN A 56 -5.25 24.41 8.49
C GLN A 56 -4.77 23.48 7.38
N MET A 57 -3.68 22.76 7.61
CA MET A 57 -3.14 21.81 6.61
C MET A 57 -4.15 20.72 6.24
N TYR A 58 -4.96 20.29 7.21
CA TYR A 58 -5.93 19.21 7.05
C TYR A 58 -7.38 19.70 7.08
N ALA A 59 -7.62 21.00 6.98
CA ALA A 59 -8.95 21.56 6.88
C ALA A 59 -9.69 21.05 5.62
N GLU A 60 -11.01 21.17 5.65
CA GLU A 60 -11.86 20.97 4.49
C GLU A 60 -11.43 21.87 3.34
N LYS A 61 -11.45 21.36 2.11
CA LYS A 61 -11.11 22.09 0.90
C LYS A 61 -12.11 21.82 -0.21
N ILE A 62 -12.27 22.79 -1.09
CA ILE A 62 -12.92 22.61 -2.39
C ILE A 62 -11.81 22.63 -3.45
N ASP A 63 -11.75 21.62 -4.29
CA ASP A 63 -10.78 21.49 -5.38
C ASP A 63 -11.47 20.98 -6.64
N ALA A 64 -11.37 21.73 -7.74
CA ALA A 64 -12.05 21.43 -9.01
C ALA A 64 -13.57 21.19 -8.85
N GLY A 65 -14.23 21.88 -7.90
CA GLY A 65 -15.66 21.72 -7.60
C GLY A 65 -16.00 20.53 -6.69
N PHE A 66 -15.03 19.71 -6.31
CA PHE A 66 -15.22 18.59 -5.39
C PHE A 66 -14.83 18.96 -3.97
N LYS A 67 -15.66 18.52 -3.03
CA LYS A 67 -15.41 18.67 -1.60
C LYS A 67 -14.46 17.61 -1.09
N ILE A 68 -13.38 18.02 -0.46
CA ILE A 68 -12.44 17.17 0.30
C ILE A 68 -12.74 17.42 1.78
N PRO A 69 -13.28 16.44 2.50
CA PRO A 69 -13.56 16.60 3.93
C PRO A 69 -12.31 16.91 4.74
N GLY A 70 -12.44 17.72 5.76
CA GLY A 70 -11.37 17.96 6.73
C GLY A 70 -11.07 16.71 7.55
N VAL A 71 -9.84 16.61 8.03
CA VAL A 71 -9.40 15.55 8.95
C VAL A 71 -9.21 16.16 10.33
N ASN A 72 -9.79 15.52 11.36
CA ASN A 72 -9.58 15.97 12.73
C ASN A 72 -8.19 15.58 13.21
N VAL A 73 -7.28 16.55 13.24
CA VAL A 73 -5.87 16.35 13.62
C VAL A 73 -5.67 15.99 15.08
N GLU A 74 -6.60 16.39 15.97
CA GLU A 74 -6.53 16.06 17.40
C GLU A 74 -6.72 14.55 17.66
N LYS A 75 -7.47 13.90 16.77
CA LYS A 75 -7.73 12.44 16.82
C LYS A 75 -6.75 11.63 15.98
N MET A 76 -5.87 12.30 15.24
CA MET A 76 -4.88 11.66 14.40
C MET A 76 -3.61 11.37 15.21
N ASN A 77 -2.96 10.24 14.93
CA ASN A 77 -1.60 10.01 15.45
C ASN A 77 -0.72 11.20 15.04
N PRO A 78 -0.07 11.91 15.98
CA PRO A 78 0.78 13.06 15.65
C PRO A 78 1.88 12.76 14.64
N GLU A 79 2.35 11.52 14.56
CA GLU A 79 3.34 11.10 13.57
C GLU A 79 2.80 11.07 12.13
N TYR A 80 1.48 10.97 11.97
CA TYR A 80 0.82 10.96 10.68
C TYR A 80 0.61 12.36 10.10
N VAL A 81 0.78 13.39 10.94
CA VAL A 81 0.81 14.76 10.46
C VAL A 81 2.04 14.94 9.57
N ARG A 82 1.83 15.46 8.36
CA ARG A 82 2.91 15.80 7.44
C ARG A 82 3.91 16.74 8.11
N GLN A 83 5.19 16.41 8.08
CA GLN A 83 6.21 17.17 8.80
C GLN A 83 7.60 17.03 8.16
N VAL A 84 8.45 18.02 8.39
CA VAL A 84 9.87 17.94 8.05
C VAL A 84 10.60 17.14 9.12
N VAL A 85 11.35 16.14 8.70
CA VAL A 85 12.16 15.29 9.59
C VAL A 85 13.62 15.27 9.15
N ASN A 86 14.52 14.93 10.08
CA ASN A 86 15.89 14.55 9.70
C ASN A 86 15.84 13.21 8.99
N TYR A 87 16.50 13.12 7.86
CA TYR A 87 16.49 11.91 7.05
C TYR A 87 17.82 11.77 6.31
N THR A 88 18.64 10.84 6.75
CA THR A 88 19.92 10.54 6.14
C THR A 88 19.73 9.53 5.02
N THR A 89 20.10 9.90 3.81
CA THR A 89 20.04 9.05 2.62
C THR A 89 21.05 9.53 1.60
N GLU A 90 21.47 8.64 0.69
CA GLU A 90 22.30 8.97 -0.47
C GLU A 90 21.45 9.46 -1.65
N GLU A 91 20.12 9.36 -1.55
CA GLU A 91 19.20 9.78 -2.58
C GLU A 91 19.17 11.31 -2.71
N LYS A 92 19.09 11.78 -3.95
CA LYS A 92 19.09 13.22 -4.29
C LYS A 92 17.81 13.91 -3.83
N PRO A 93 17.85 15.20 -3.48
CA PRO A 93 16.65 15.99 -3.26
C PRO A 93 15.66 15.86 -4.42
N GLY A 94 14.36 15.71 -4.08
CA GLY A 94 13.29 15.45 -5.05
C GLY A 94 12.97 13.97 -5.23
N THR A 95 13.83 13.05 -4.77
CA THR A 95 13.50 11.62 -4.75
C THR A 95 12.40 11.33 -3.71
N ILE A 96 11.49 10.45 -4.08
CA ILE A 96 10.48 9.88 -3.18
C ILE A 96 11.02 8.55 -2.65
N ILE A 97 10.99 8.33 -1.33
CA ILE A 97 11.31 7.04 -0.71
C ILE A 97 10.07 6.57 0.03
N VAL A 98 9.62 5.34 -0.25
CA VAL A 98 8.49 4.71 0.45
C VAL A 98 9.02 3.60 1.33
N ASP A 99 8.85 3.72 2.62
CA ASP A 99 9.06 2.66 3.59
C ASP A 99 7.73 1.97 3.86
N GLN A 100 7.58 0.76 3.33
CA GLN A 100 6.32 0.01 3.45
C GLN A 100 6.14 -0.57 4.86
N LYS A 101 7.23 -0.88 5.57
CA LYS A 101 7.18 -1.43 6.93
C LYS A 101 6.74 -0.37 7.93
N GLU A 102 7.36 0.81 7.83
CA GLU A 102 7.05 1.94 8.71
C GLU A 102 5.79 2.68 8.28
N ARG A 103 5.32 2.44 7.03
CA ARG A 103 4.14 3.09 6.43
C ARG A 103 4.28 4.60 6.35
N PHE A 104 5.46 5.03 5.90
CA PHE A 104 5.76 6.41 5.59
C PHE A 104 6.32 6.57 4.18
N LEU A 105 6.05 7.74 3.62
CA LEU A 105 6.66 8.23 2.40
C LEU A 105 7.49 9.46 2.75
N TYR A 106 8.68 9.53 2.21
CA TYR A 106 9.62 10.63 2.41
C TYR A 106 9.93 11.31 1.08
N LEU A 107 9.68 12.61 0.98
CA LEU A 107 10.18 13.43 -0.12
C LEU A 107 11.51 14.04 0.33
N VAL A 108 12.60 13.57 -0.24
CA VAL A 108 13.97 14.00 0.11
C VAL A 108 14.16 15.48 -0.17
N ARG A 109 14.76 16.20 0.78
CA ARG A 109 15.08 17.62 0.72
C ARG A 109 16.57 17.87 0.93
N PRO A 110 17.12 19.02 0.52
CA PRO A 110 18.49 19.40 0.85
C PRO A 110 18.73 19.42 2.36
N GLY A 111 20.00 19.27 2.76
CA GLY A 111 20.44 19.41 4.15
C GLY A 111 20.07 18.25 5.06
N GLY A 112 20.00 17.02 4.54
CA GLY A 112 19.71 15.83 5.37
C GLY A 112 18.28 15.83 5.93
N LYS A 113 17.33 16.42 5.21
CA LYS A 113 15.93 16.52 5.60
C LYS A 113 15.02 15.80 4.59
N ALA A 114 13.83 15.45 5.04
CA ALA A 114 12.73 15.00 4.16
C ALA A 114 11.40 15.52 4.67
N ILE A 115 10.42 15.65 3.78
CA ILE A 115 9.03 15.77 4.18
C ILE A 115 8.49 14.35 4.34
N ARG A 116 7.99 14.01 5.52
CA ARG A 116 7.38 12.73 5.82
C ARG A 116 5.86 12.81 5.72
N TYR A 117 5.27 11.85 5.04
CA TYR A 117 3.83 11.64 4.89
C TYR A 117 3.47 10.25 5.38
N ALA A 118 2.38 10.11 6.13
CA ALA A 118 1.86 8.80 6.47
C ALA A 118 1.15 8.16 5.28
N VAL A 119 1.34 6.86 5.09
CA VAL A 119 0.75 6.13 3.98
C VAL A 119 -0.02 4.88 4.42
N GLY A 120 -1.05 4.55 3.66
CA GLY A 120 -1.64 3.22 3.64
C GLY A 120 -1.02 2.40 2.52
N VAL A 121 -0.62 1.17 2.81
CA VAL A 121 -0.03 0.24 1.85
C VAL A 121 -0.88 -1.02 1.76
N GLY A 122 -0.62 -1.89 0.80
CA GLY A 122 -1.31 -3.18 0.70
C GLY A 122 -0.38 -4.36 0.90
N PRO A 123 -0.88 -5.50 1.35
CA PRO A 123 -0.09 -6.71 1.39
C PRO A 123 0.42 -7.11 0.00
N VAL A 124 -0.25 -6.65 -1.05
CA VAL A 124 0.14 -6.85 -2.46
C VAL A 124 1.11 -5.77 -2.95
N ALA A 125 1.37 -4.70 -2.18
CA ALA A 125 2.48 -3.79 -2.47
C ALA A 125 3.84 -4.53 -2.43
N ARG A 126 3.88 -5.71 -1.81
CA ARG A 126 4.98 -6.67 -1.98
C ARG A 126 5.15 -7.17 -3.42
N ALA A 127 4.17 -6.97 -4.28
CA ALA A 127 4.27 -7.35 -5.70
C ALA A 127 4.97 -6.28 -6.56
N PHE A 128 5.15 -5.04 -6.08
CA PHE A 128 6.24 -4.22 -6.56
C PHE A 128 7.47 -4.72 -5.82
N ASP A 129 8.33 -5.47 -6.51
CA ASP A 129 9.49 -6.20 -5.96
C ASP A 129 10.51 -5.29 -5.22
N GLY A 130 10.06 -4.12 -4.78
CA GLY A 130 10.92 -3.05 -4.28
C GLY A 130 11.77 -2.45 -5.40
N GLY A 131 12.62 -1.51 -5.04
CA GLY A 131 13.54 -0.88 -5.97
C GLY A 131 13.00 0.41 -6.57
N GLU A 132 13.49 0.74 -7.76
CA GLU A 132 13.38 2.07 -8.33
C GLU A 132 12.34 2.13 -9.46
N ALA A 133 11.66 3.27 -9.55
CA ALA A 133 10.77 3.64 -10.63
C ALA A 133 10.83 5.16 -10.83
N VAL A 134 10.08 5.68 -11.78
CA VAL A 134 9.93 7.13 -12.01
C VAL A 134 8.45 7.52 -12.00
N ILE A 135 8.17 8.75 -11.62
CA ILE A 135 6.82 9.34 -11.69
C ILE A 135 6.64 9.88 -13.11
N ALA A 136 6.20 9.03 -14.02
CA ALA A 136 6.08 9.39 -15.44
C ALA A 136 4.84 10.23 -15.76
N ARG A 137 3.81 10.19 -14.92
CA ARG A 137 2.57 10.94 -15.12
C ARG A 137 1.96 11.36 -13.80
N LYS A 138 1.33 12.53 -13.81
CA LYS A 138 0.58 13.11 -12.70
C LYS A 138 -0.85 13.39 -13.17
N ALA A 139 -1.85 13.16 -12.32
CA ALA A 139 -3.25 13.46 -12.65
C ALA A 139 -4.01 14.02 -11.44
N ALA A 140 -4.82 15.04 -11.69
CA ALA A 140 -5.83 15.54 -10.76
C ALA A 140 -7.13 14.81 -11.01
N TRP A 141 -7.82 14.41 -9.94
CA TRP A 141 -9.10 13.69 -9.94
C TRP A 141 -9.15 12.59 -11.01
N PRO A 142 -8.20 11.62 -10.96
CA PRO A 142 -8.08 10.62 -12.01
C PRO A 142 -9.28 9.69 -12.02
N ARG A 143 -9.71 9.26 -13.20
CA ARG A 143 -10.61 8.12 -13.32
C ARG A 143 -9.92 6.87 -12.81
N TRP A 144 -10.60 6.06 -12.02
CA TRP A 144 -10.12 4.77 -11.55
C TRP A 144 -10.78 3.63 -12.32
N ILE A 145 -9.99 2.66 -12.74
CA ILE A 145 -10.47 1.43 -13.37
C ILE A 145 -9.84 0.27 -12.62
N PRO A 146 -10.62 -0.66 -12.05
CA PRO A 146 -10.06 -1.85 -11.44
C PRO A 146 -9.37 -2.70 -12.49
N THR A 147 -8.23 -3.29 -12.14
CA THR A 147 -7.54 -4.21 -13.05
C THR A 147 -8.37 -5.49 -13.25
N PRO A 148 -8.21 -6.21 -14.38
CA PRO A 148 -8.86 -7.49 -14.58
C PRO A 148 -8.62 -8.47 -13.42
N ASP A 149 -7.42 -8.49 -12.86
CA ASP A 149 -7.08 -9.34 -11.71
C ASP A 149 -7.82 -8.93 -10.43
N MET A 150 -8.05 -7.64 -10.22
CA MET A 150 -8.89 -7.17 -9.10
C MET A 150 -10.32 -7.68 -9.25
N VAL A 151 -10.91 -7.53 -10.43
CA VAL A 151 -12.27 -8.01 -10.72
C VAL A 151 -12.36 -9.53 -10.56
N LYS A 152 -11.38 -10.27 -11.09
CA LYS A 152 -11.31 -11.74 -10.97
C LYS A 152 -11.19 -12.19 -9.50
N ARG A 153 -10.39 -11.52 -8.71
CA ARG A 153 -10.13 -11.85 -7.30
C ARG A 153 -11.32 -11.56 -6.38
N ASN A 154 -12.05 -10.48 -6.63
CA ASN A 154 -13.24 -10.13 -5.86
C ASN A 154 -14.30 -9.50 -6.79
N PRO A 155 -15.06 -10.33 -7.53
CA PRO A 155 -16.04 -9.86 -8.50
C PRO A 155 -17.22 -9.12 -7.83
N VAL A 156 -17.56 -9.47 -6.62
CA VAL A 156 -18.65 -8.81 -5.88
C VAL A 156 -18.27 -7.35 -5.57
N HIS A 157 -17.03 -7.11 -5.17
CA HIS A 157 -16.56 -5.78 -4.80
C HIS A 157 -16.19 -4.91 -6.01
N TYR A 158 -15.49 -5.48 -6.99
CA TYR A 158 -14.97 -4.72 -8.13
C TYR A 158 -15.84 -4.80 -9.39
N GLY A 159 -16.67 -5.85 -9.52
CA GLY A 159 -17.52 -6.06 -10.68
C GLY A 159 -18.46 -4.89 -11.01
N PRO A 160 -19.15 -4.28 -10.03
CA PRO A 160 -19.99 -3.11 -10.27
C PRO A 160 -19.24 -1.91 -10.87
N ASN A 161 -17.92 -1.82 -10.62
CA ASN A 161 -17.07 -0.71 -11.08
C ASN A 161 -16.11 -1.13 -12.20
N LYS A 162 -16.32 -2.28 -12.86
CA LYS A 162 -15.43 -2.82 -13.91
C LYS A 162 -15.15 -1.83 -15.05
N ASP A 163 -16.12 -0.99 -15.36
CA ASP A 163 -16.06 0.01 -16.43
C ASP A 163 -15.43 1.33 -15.96
N GLY A 164 -15.07 1.40 -14.67
CA GLY A 164 -14.39 2.52 -14.04
C GLY A 164 -15.30 3.47 -13.26
N VAL A 165 -14.67 4.26 -12.41
CA VAL A 165 -15.29 5.33 -11.61
C VAL A 165 -14.62 6.64 -11.98
N ASP A 166 -15.42 7.62 -12.42
CA ASP A 166 -14.90 8.94 -12.76
C ASP A 166 -14.31 9.66 -11.54
N GLY A 167 -13.46 10.66 -11.79
CA GLY A 167 -12.88 11.47 -10.74
C GLY A 167 -13.94 12.13 -9.86
N GLY A 168 -13.72 12.12 -8.56
CA GLY A 168 -14.66 12.70 -7.62
C GLY A 168 -14.48 12.16 -6.18
N PRO A 169 -15.33 12.63 -5.23
CA PRO A 169 -15.21 12.28 -3.81
C PRO A 169 -15.33 10.78 -3.50
N TRP A 170 -16.06 10.04 -4.33
CA TRP A 170 -16.29 8.59 -4.16
C TRP A 170 -15.26 7.71 -4.86
N ASN A 171 -14.36 8.34 -5.64
CA ASN A 171 -13.33 7.62 -6.35
C ASN A 171 -12.21 7.17 -5.38
N PRO A 172 -11.82 5.88 -5.36
CA PRO A 172 -10.81 5.38 -4.45
C PRO A 172 -9.40 5.97 -4.67
N MET A 173 -9.14 6.60 -5.83
CA MET A 173 -7.87 7.28 -6.12
C MET A 173 -7.76 8.66 -5.45
N GLY A 174 -8.86 9.20 -4.93
CA GLY A 174 -8.87 10.53 -4.32
C GLY A 174 -8.53 11.66 -5.28
N ALA A 175 -8.02 12.77 -4.71
CA ALA A 175 -7.85 14.03 -5.43
C ALA A 175 -6.70 14.06 -6.43
N ARG A 176 -5.64 13.28 -6.22
CA ARG A 176 -4.41 13.27 -7.07
C ARG A 176 -3.85 11.86 -7.18
N ALA A 177 -3.14 11.59 -8.29
CA ALA A 177 -2.35 10.40 -8.46
C ALA A 177 -1.02 10.67 -9.17
N LEU A 178 0.03 9.98 -8.72
CA LEU A 178 1.34 9.89 -9.33
C LEU A 178 1.52 8.48 -9.88
N TYR A 179 1.79 8.36 -11.15
CA TYR A 179 1.86 7.08 -11.86
C TYR A 179 3.31 6.64 -11.98
N MET A 180 3.59 5.44 -11.49
CA MET A 180 4.93 4.87 -11.46
C MET A 180 5.22 4.07 -12.73
N HIS A 181 6.31 4.39 -13.42
CA HIS A 181 6.83 3.62 -14.55
C HIS A 181 8.21 3.06 -14.22
N LYS A 182 8.48 1.85 -14.70
CA LYS A 182 9.79 1.20 -14.63
C LYS A 182 10.18 0.76 -16.04
N ASP A 183 11.39 1.05 -16.46
CA ASP A 183 11.90 0.72 -17.81
C ASP A 183 10.96 1.19 -18.94
N GLY A 184 10.40 2.39 -18.79
CA GLY A 184 9.47 3.01 -19.73
C GLY A 184 8.05 2.41 -19.74
N LYS A 185 7.76 1.44 -18.90
CA LYS A 185 6.47 0.75 -18.84
C LYS A 185 5.68 1.13 -17.60
N ASP A 186 4.36 1.24 -17.76
CA ASP A 186 3.46 1.44 -16.62
C ASP A 186 3.49 0.21 -15.69
N THR A 187 3.79 0.44 -14.42
CA THR A 187 3.84 -0.61 -13.40
C THR A 187 2.47 -0.98 -12.84
N TYR A 188 1.43 -0.22 -13.16
CA TYR A 188 0.12 -0.25 -12.53
C TYR A 188 0.13 0.12 -11.03
N TYR A 189 1.29 0.53 -10.48
CA TYR A 189 1.39 1.08 -9.14
C TYR A 189 1.24 2.61 -9.16
N ARG A 190 0.64 3.13 -8.11
CA ARG A 190 0.31 4.55 -7.97
C ARG A 190 0.59 5.00 -6.55
N VAL A 191 1.00 6.23 -6.42
CA VAL A 191 0.92 7.00 -5.18
C VAL A 191 -0.28 7.93 -5.34
N HIS A 192 -1.31 7.79 -4.50
CA HIS A 192 -2.58 8.50 -4.75
C HIS A 192 -3.30 8.87 -3.45
N GLY A 193 -4.29 9.74 -3.57
CA GLY A 193 -5.19 10.07 -2.48
C GLY A 193 -6.11 8.92 -2.07
N THR A 194 -7.05 9.18 -1.20
CA THR A 194 -8.03 8.17 -0.80
C THR A 194 -9.36 8.80 -0.40
N ASN A 195 -10.45 8.10 -0.66
CA ASN A 195 -11.77 8.36 -0.09
C ASN A 195 -11.98 7.62 1.24
N ASP A 196 -10.98 6.85 1.70
CA ASP A 196 -10.98 6.13 2.98
C ASP A 196 -9.77 6.57 3.84
N PRO A 197 -9.90 7.70 4.58
CA PRO A 197 -8.84 8.20 5.47
C PRO A 197 -8.41 7.20 6.55
N GLY A 198 -9.34 6.32 6.95
CA GLY A 198 -9.08 5.28 7.95
C GLY A 198 -8.10 4.20 7.50
N SER A 199 -7.73 4.15 6.20
CA SER A 199 -6.74 3.23 5.66
C SER A 199 -5.28 3.69 5.87
N ILE A 200 -5.05 4.94 6.24
CA ILE A 200 -3.70 5.47 6.48
C ILE A 200 -3.09 4.83 7.71
N GLY A 201 -1.82 4.46 7.63
CA GLY A 201 -1.12 3.70 8.68
C GLY A 201 -1.44 2.20 8.69
N LYS A 202 -2.23 1.69 7.73
CA LYS A 202 -2.63 0.28 7.67
C LYS A 202 -2.15 -0.41 6.38
N ALA A 203 -2.11 -1.75 6.41
CA ALA A 203 -1.74 -2.58 5.27
C ALA A 203 -3.02 -3.16 4.61
N VAL A 204 -3.84 -2.31 4.00
CA VAL A 204 -5.19 -2.66 3.50
C VAL A 204 -5.44 -2.32 2.03
N SER A 205 -4.44 -1.79 1.29
CA SER A 205 -4.61 -1.46 -0.12
C SER A 205 -4.39 -2.69 -1.02
N ALA A 206 -4.89 -2.62 -2.25
CA ALA A 206 -4.71 -3.68 -3.25
C ALA A 206 -3.31 -3.64 -3.93
N GLY A 207 -2.40 -2.76 -3.47
CA GLY A 207 -1.05 -2.63 -4.03
C GLY A 207 -0.54 -1.19 -4.10
N CYS A 208 -1.43 -0.21 -4.29
CA CYS A 208 -1.07 1.19 -4.38
C CYS A 208 -0.77 1.82 -3.01
N ILE A 209 -0.02 2.92 -3.04
CA ILE A 209 0.37 3.70 -1.87
C ILE A 209 -0.64 4.82 -1.70
N ARG A 210 -1.39 4.79 -0.60
CA ARG A 210 -2.47 5.74 -0.30
C ARG A 210 -1.99 6.84 0.65
N LEU A 211 -2.38 8.07 0.36
CA LEU A 211 -2.21 9.23 1.25
C LEU A 211 -3.57 9.86 1.57
N LEU A 212 -3.64 10.64 2.63
CA LEU A 212 -4.74 11.59 2.81
C LEU A 212 -4.81 12.53 1.59
N ASN A 213 -6.01 12.98 1.22
CA ASN A 213 -6.15 13.87 0.07
C ASN A 213 -5.35 15.18 0.24
N GLN A 214 -5.30 15.71 1.44
CA GLN A 214 -4.51 16.90 1.75
C GLN A 214 -3.00 16.66 1.57
N ASP A 215 -2.53 15.46 1.85
CA ASP A 215 -1.13 15.08 1.74
C ASP A 215 -0.72 14.80 0.30
N ILE A 216 -1.55 14.06 -0.45
CA ILE A 216 -1.23 13.82 -1.87
C ILE A 216 -1.30 15.10 -2.70
N MET A 217 -2.16 16.06 -2.35
CA MET A 217 -2.19 17.37 -3.00
C MET A 217 -0.89 18.12 -2.75
N ASP A 218 -0.39 18.15 -1.52
CA ASP A 218 0.88 18.77 -1.18
C ASP A 218 2.06 18.08 -1.88
N LEU A 219 2.11 16.77 -1.85
CA LEU A 219 3.15 15.98 -2.54
C LEU A 219 3.11 16.22 -4.05
N TYR A 220 1.92 16.23 -4.63
CA TYR A 220 1.70 16.46 -6.06
C TYR A 220 2.32 17.79 -6.53
N GLU A 221 2.16 18.87 -5.77
CA GLU A 221 2.72 20.18 -6.14
C GLU A 221 4.26 20.21 -6.05
N ARG A 222 4.85 19.38 -5.18
CA ARG A 222 6.30 19.37 -4.94
C ARG A 222 7.07 18.43 -5.86
N VAL A 223 6.42 17.38 -6.35
CA VAL A 223 7.07 16.33 -7.16
C VAL A 223 7.14 16.76 -8.62
N SER A 224 8.35 16.78 -9.17
CA SER A 224 8.58 17.00 -10.59
C SER A 224 8.16 15.80 -11.43
N PRO A 225 7.78 15.98 -12.70
CA PRO A 225 7.78 14.88 -13.67
C PRO A 225 9.14 14.19 -13.66
N ASP A 226 9.15 12.88 -13.93
CA ASP A 226 10.33 12.00 -13.92
C ASP A 226 11.09 11.91 -12.58
N ALA A 227 10.49 12.40 -11.50
CA ALA A 227 11.04 12.20 -10.16
C ALA A 227 11.24 10.71 -9.89
N LYS A 228 12.44 10.38 -9.37
CA LYS A 228 12.75 9.03 -8.91
C LYS A 228 11.87 8.67 -7.71
N ILE A 229 11.39 7.44 -7.68
CA ILE A 229 10.74 6.84 -6.53
C ILE A 229 11.41 5.50 -6.20
N VAL A 230 11.76 5.33 -4.94
CA VAL A 230 12.35 4.11 -4.38
C VAL A 230 11.37 3.52 -3.38
N VAL A 231 11.00 2.25 -3.58
CA VAL A 231 10.11 1.53 -2.66
C VAL A 231 10.93 0.50 -1.90
N GLN A 232 10.93 0.63 -0.58
CA GLN A 232 11.64 -0.25 0.36
C GLN A 232 10.62 -1.13 1.09
N GLY A 233 10.91 -2.43 1.14
CA GLY A 233 10.03 -3.45 1.73
C GLY A 233 10.56 -4.06 3.03
#